data_171b9e2787e157ce6eb39b1c0b61d7ba
#
_entry.id   171b9e2787e157ce6eb39b1c0b61d7ba
#
_cell.length_a   1.000
_cell.length_b   1.000
_cell.length_c   1.000
_cell.angle_alpha   90.00
_cell.angle_beta   90.00
_cell.angle_gamma   90.00
#
_symmetry.space_group_name_H-M   'P 1'
#
loop_
_entity.id
_entity.type
_entity.pdbx_description
1 polymer ?
#
loop_
_entity_poly.entity_id
_entity_poly.type
_entity_poly.pdbx_seq_one_letter_code
_entity_poly.pdbx_strand_id
1 'polypeptide(L)'
;MEKISAIKLVEKKSRFYSYLYDIEEESEIEDIIKIHRKKYKKANHHCYGLLYKSETGIIEVSKDDGEVGHPGKVLLDLLKKHKLNHHALVVSRVFGGIKLGVGGVSRAFREAGEAVIKNLK
;
A
#
# COMPACT_ATOMS: atom_id res chain seq x y z
N MET A 1 13.15 -7.45 -5.41
CA MET A 1 12.30 -6.68 -4.50
C MET A 1 12.90 -6.66 -3.11
N GLU A 2 12.83 -5.53 -2.46
CA GLU A 2 13.35 -5.37 -1.11
C GLU A 2 12.38 -4.55 -0.28
N LYS A 3 11.99 -5.07 0.88
CA LYS A 3 11.20 -4.31 1.85
C LYS A 3 12.13 -3.29 2.51
N ILE A 4 11.89 -2.02 2.27
CA ILE A 4 12.75 -0.94 2.80
C ILE A 4 12.13 -0.22 3.99
N SER A 5 10.82 -0.38 4.22
CA SER A 5 10.15 0.22 5.37
C SER A 5 8.85 -0.52 5.65
N ALA A 6 8.48 -0.59 6.92
CA ALA A 6 7.21 -1.20 7.33
C ALA A 6 6.73 -0.55 8.63
N ILE A 7 5.42 -0.28 8.70
CA ILE A 7 4.77 0.24 9.92
C ILE A 7 3.39 -0.40 10.09
N LYS A 8 2.86 -0.29 11.28
CA LYS A 8 1.49 -0.66 11.61
C LYS A 8 0.76 0.59 12.11
N LEU A 9 -0.38 0.87 11.51
CA LEU A 9 -1.28 1.94 11.95
C LEU A 9 -2.55 1.31 12.49
N VAL A 10 -3.06 1.82 13.61
CA VAL A 10 -4.34 1.40 14.16
C VAL A 10 -5.30 2.58 14.13
N GLU A 11 -6.48 2.38 13.55
CA GLU A 11 -7.53 3.37 13.49
C GLU A 11 -8.86 2.70 13.80
N LYS A 12 -9.53 3.12 14.89
CA LYS A 12 -10.80 2.53 15.33
C LYS A 12 -10.77 1.01 15.32
N LYS A 13 -9.72 0.43 15.91
CA LYS A 13 -9.45 -1.01 16.00
C LYS A 13 -9.10 -1.70 14.68
N SER A 14 -9.25 -1.05 13.53
CA SER A 14 -8.72 -1.58 12.28
C SER A 14 -7.20 -1.47 12.29
N ARG A 15 -6.54 -2.47 11.74
CA ARG A 15 -5.08 -2.52 11.67
C ARG A 15 -4.64 -2.43 10.22
N PHE A 16 -3.72 -1.53 9.95
CA PHE A 16 -3.18 -1.27 8.62
C PHE A 16 -1.69 -1.58 8.66
N TYR A 17 -1.32 -2.65 7.96
CA TYR A 17 0.08 -3.08 7.85
C TYR A 17 0.63 -2.51 6.55
N SER A 18 1.45 -1.47 6.66
CA SER A 18 1.91 -0.67 5.53
C SER A 18 3.38 -0.95 5.26
N TYR A 19 3.69 -1.31 4.00
CA TYR A 19 5.01 -1.73 3.57
C TYR A 19 5.42 -0.95 2.33
N LEU A 20 6.66 -0.48 2.31
CA LEU A 20 7.25 0.11 1.12
C LEU A 20 8.34 -0.81 0.60
N TYR A 21 8.26 -1.14 -0.68
CA TYR A 21 9.20 -2.03 -1.35
C TYR A 21 9.94 -1.29 -2.46
N ASP A 22 11.23 -1.52 -2.55
CA ASP A 22 12.01 -1.20 -3.75
C ASP A 22 11.86 -2.38 -4.71
N ILE A 23 11.55 -2.12 -5.96
CA ILE A 23 11.34 -3.16 -6.97
C ILE A 23 12.24 -2.95 -8.18
N GLU A 24 12.70 -4.06 -8.79
CA GLU A 24 13.48 -4.04 -10.01
C GLU A 24 12.61 -4.23 -11.23
N GLU A 25 11.48 -4.93 -11.08
CA GLU A 25 10.52 -5.19 -12.14
C GLU A 25 9.09 -5.08 -11.61
N GLU A 26 8.17 -4.63 -12.45
CA GLU A 26 6.76 -4.50 -12.07
C GLU A 26 6.11 -5.83 -11.70
N SER A 27 6.55 -6.93 -12.32
CA SER A 27 6.00 -8.27 -12.05
C SER A 27 6.23 -8.75 -10.62
N GLU A 28 7.16 -8.15 -9.89
CA GLU A 28 7.45 -8.51 -8.51
C GLU A 28 6.26 -8.27 -7.57
N ILE A 29 5.30 -7.45 -7.98
CA ILE A 29 4.11 -7.18 -7.17
C ILE A 29 3.32 -8.45 -6.87
N GLU A 30 3.30 -9.42 -7.79
CA GLU A 30 2.59 -10.67 -7.58
C GLU A 30 3.17 -11.46 -6.41
N ASP A 31 4.50 -11.51 -6.31
CA ASP A 31 5.19 -12.17 -5.19
C ASP A 31 4.98 -11.41 -3.89
N ILE A 32 5.01 -10.08 -3.94
CA ILE A 32 4.77 -9.23 -2.77
C ILE A 32 3.38 -9.50 -2.20
N ILE A 33 2.36 -9.54 -3.06
CA ILE A 33 0.98 -9.79 -2.61
C ILE A 33 0.83 -11.20 -2.03
N LYS A 34 1.50 -12.19 -2.60
CA LYS A 34 1.50 -13.55 -2.02
C LYS A 34 2.08 -13.55 -0.61
N ILE A 35 3.16 -12.81 -0.40
CA ILE A 35 3.78 -12.66 0.93
C ILE A 35 2.78 -12.06 1.91
N HIS A 36 2.10 -10.98 1.51
CA HIS A 36 1.11 -10.31 2.37
C HIS A 36 -0.08 -11.20 2.69
N ARG A 37 -0.61 -11.94 1.70
CA ARG A 37 -1.72 -12.86 1.91
C ARG A 37 -1.36 -13.96 2.88
N LYS A 38 -0.14 -14.46 2.80
CA LYS A 38 0.34 -15.52 3.68
C LYS A 38 0.56 -15.00 5.10
N LYS A 39 1.13 -13.81 5.23
CA LYS A 39 1.46 -13.22 6.54
C LYS A 39 0.22 -12.68 7.24
N TYR A 40 -0.67 -12.01 6.52
CA TYR A 40 -1.86 -11.37 7.07
C TYR A 40 -3.13 -12.07 6.60
N LYS A 41 -3.31 -13.31 7.02
CA LYS A 41 -4.45 -14.16 6.62
C LYS A 41 -5.80 -13.60 7.02
N LYS A 42 -5.85 -12.81 8.09
CA LYS A 42 -7.11 -12.19 8.55
C LYS A 42 -7.41 -10.87 7.85
N ALA A 43 -6.51 -10.38 7.01
CA ALA A 43 -6.75 -9.13 6.30
C ALA A 43 -7.88 -9.29 5.28
N ASN A 44 -8.76 -8.30 5.24
CA ASN A 44 -9.88 -8.25 4.31
C ASN A 44 -9.44 -7.76 2.94
N HIS A 45 -8.43 -6.89 2.90
CA HIS A 45 -7.97 -6.23 1.68
C HIS A 45 -6.45 -6.07 1.70
N HIS A 46 -5.83 -6.32 0.53
CA HIS A 46 -4.41 -6.08 0.29
C HIS A 46 -4.32 -5.09 -0.87
N CYS A 47 -4.25 -3.81 -0.54
CA CYS A 47 -4.28 -2.72 -1.51
C CYS A 47 -2.87 -2.28 -1.85
N TYR A 48 -2.67 -1.79 -3.07
CA TYR A 48 -1.34 -1.29 -3.43
C TYR A 48 -1.36 -0.23 -4.52
N GLY A 49 -0.31 0.59 -4.51
CA GLY A 49 0.11 1.41 -5.63
C GLY A 49 1.50 0.97 -6.05
N LEU A 50 1.78 1.04 -7.34
CA LEU A 50 3.07 0.69 -7.91
C LEU A 50 3.45 1.73 -8.95
N LEU A 51 4.66 2.24 -8.84
CA LEU A 51 5.21 3.21 -9.79
C LEU A 51 6.54 2.65 -10.29
N TYR A 52 6.62 2.45 -11.59
CA TYR A 52 7.82 1.91 -12.22
C TYR A 52 8.14 2.68 -13.49
N LYS A 53 9.35 3.24 -13.54
CA LYS A 53 9.80 3.99 -14.71
C LYS A 53 10.70 3.07 -15.55
N SER A 54 10.22 2.71 -16.74
CA SER A 54 10.98 1.93 -17.70
C SER A 54 11.57 2.83 -18.77
N GLU A 55 12.42 2.25 -19.63
CA GLU A 55 12.98 2.99 -20.77
C GLU A 55 11.92 3.47 -21.75
N THR A 56 10.81 2.76 -21.82
CA THR A 56 9.73 3.05 -22.77
C THR A 56 8.61 3.91 -22.16
N GLY A 57 8.70 4.25 -20.88
CA GLY A 57 7.69 5.09 -20.24
C GLY A 57 7.50 4.77 -18.76
N ILE A 58 6.45 5.35 -18.19
CA ILE A 58 6.11 5.16 -16.78
C ILE A 58 4.94 4.20 -16.69
N ILE A 59 5.07 3.21 -15.79
CA ILE A 59 4.02 2.25 -15.47
C ILE A 59 3.45 2.62 -14.12
N GLU A 60 2.14 2.84 -14.08
CA GLU A 60 1.39 3.17 -12.87
C GLU A 60 0.32 2.12 -12.69
N VAL A 61 0.31 1.48 -11.54
CA VAL A 61 -0.70 0.46 -11.22
C VAL A 61 -1.30 0.77 -9.85
N SER A 62 -2.60 0.61 -9.73
CA SER A 62 -3.29 0.73 -8.45
C SER A 62 -4.28 -0.40 -8.29
N LYS A 63 -4.42 -0.91 -7.07
CA LYS A 63 -5.38 -1.96 -6.76
C LYS A 63 -6.06 -1.70 -5.43
N ASP A 64 -7.39 -1.70 -5.47
CA ASP A 64 -8.23 -1.49 -4.28
C ASP A 64 -8.55 -2.81 -3.55
N ASP A 65 -8.46 -3.93 -4.25
CA ASP A 65 -8.74 -5.26 -3.70
C ASP A 65 -10.10 -5.32 -2.99
N GLY A 66 -11.13 -4.71 -3.58
CA GLY A 66 -12.48 -4.69 -3.04
C GLY A 66 -12.72 -3.70 -1.91
N GLU A 67 -11.72 -2.92 -1.51
CA GLU A 67 -11.85 -1.91 -0.46
C GLU A 67 -12.56 -0.66 -1.00
N VAL A 68 -13.24 0.09 -0.12
CA VAL A 68 -13.86 1.35 -0.47
C VAL A 68 -12.87 2.52 -0.36
N GLY A 69 -13.19 3.66 -0.96
CA GLY A 69 -12.39 4.88 -0.83
C GLY A 69 -11.18 4.95 -1.76
N HIS A 70 -11.09 4.08 -2.76
CA HIS A 70 -10.02 4.07 -3.76
C HIS A 70 -8.60 4.06 -3.15
N PRO A 71 -8.31 3.13 -2.22
CA PRO A 71 -7.01 3.13 -1.54
C PRO A 71 -5.84 2.90 -2.49
N GLY A 72 -6.03 2.13 -3.56
CA GLY A 72 -4.97 1.91 -4.54
C GLY A 72 -4.49 3.22 -5.17
N LYS A 73 -5.42 4.08 -5.57
CA LYS A 73 -5.08 5.40 -6.13
C LYS A 73 -4.41 6.29 -5.08
N VAL A 74 -4.90 6.26 -3.84
CA VAL A 74 -4.31 7.02 -2.74
C VAL A 74 -2.83 6.64 -2.58
N LEU A 75 -2.53 5.33 -2.58
CA LEU A 75 -1.17 4.84 -2.41
C LEU A 75 -0.29 5.17 -3.62
N LEU A 76 -0.82 5.03 -4.83
CA LEU A 76 -0.09 5.41 -6.04
C LEU A 76 0.23 6.90 -6.05
N ASP A 77 -0.73 7.75 -5.68
CA ASP A 77 -0.52 9.19 -5.64
C ASP A 77 0.58 9.59 -4.64
N LEU A 78 0.71 8.86 -3.53
CA LEU A 78 1.79 9.06 -2.58
C LEU A 78 3.16 8.74 -3.18
N LEU A 79 3.26 7.64 -3.93
CA LEU A 79 4.51 7.31 -4.63
C LEU A 79 4.89 8.41 -5.63
N LYS A 80 3.92 8.94 -6.35
CA LYS A 80 4.14 10.04 -7.30
C LYS A 80 4.56 11.31 -6.59
N LYS A 81 3.86 11.67 -5.52
CA LYS A 81 4.16 12.86 -4.71
C LYS A 81 5.60 12.85 -4.18
N HIS A 82 6.04 11.69 -3.68
CA HIS A 82 7.38 11.54 -3.10
C HIS A 82 8.43 11.11 -4.13
N LYS A 83 8.08 11.05 -5.41
CA LYS A 83 8.98 10.68 -6.52
C LYS A 83 9.68 9.34 -6.28
N LEU A 84 8.92 8.39 -5.74
CA LEU A 84 9.40 7.05 -5.45
C LEU A 84 9.20 6.14 -6.67
N ASN A 85 9.99 6.40 -7.71
CA ASN A 85 10.04 5.54 -8.89
C ASN A 85 10.62 4.18 -8.48
N HIS A 86 10.20 3.12 -9.16
CA HIS A 86 10.63 1.74 -8.88
C HIS A 86 10.24 1.26 -7.47
N HIS A 87 9.06 1.66 -7.01
CA HIS A 87 8.55 1.28 -5.68
C HIS A 87 7.13 0.76 -5.74
N ALA A 88 6.80 -0.11 -4.78
CA ALA A 88 5.45 -0.55 -4.50
C ALA A 88 5.12 -0.20 -3.05
N LEU A 89 3.94 0.36 -2.85
CA LEU A 89 3.41 0.71 -1.53
C LEU A 89 2.20 -0.17 -1.29
N VAL A 90 2.30 -1.09 -0.33
CA VAL A 90 1.30 -2.13 -0.07
C VAL A 90 0.76 -2.00 1.33
N VAL A 91 -0.56 -1.96 1.46
CA VAL A 91 -1.22 -1.87 2.77
C VAL A 91 -2.25 -2.98 2.89
N SER A 92 -2.08 -3.81 3.92
CA SER A 92 -3.01 -4.88 4.25
C SER A 92 -3.84 -4.44 5.45
N ARG A 93 -5.17 -4.48 5.30
CA ARG A 93 -6.09 -4.03 6.34
C ARG A 93 -6.84 -5.17 6.97
N VAL A 94 -6.83 -5.21 8.30
CA VAL A 94 -7.69 -6.09 9.11
C VAL A 94 -8.78 -5.23 9.74
N PHE A 95 -10.04 -5.50 9.39
CA PHE A 95 -11.18 -4.78 9.95
C PHE A 95 -11.29 -5.02 11.45
N GLY A 96 -11.49 -3.97 12.21
CA GLY A 96 -11.55 -4.03 13.68
C GLY A 96 -12.95 -4.02 14.27
N GLY A 97 -13.99 -4.17 13.45
CA GLY A 97 -15.37 -4.20 13.92
C GLY A 97 -16.07 -2.82 13.96
N ILE A 98 -15.33 -1.75 13.78
CA ILE A 98 -15.87 -0.38 13.76
C ILE A 98 -15.70 0.20 12.37
N LYS A 99 -16.80 0.64 11.75
CA LYS A 99 -16.74 1.23 10.41
C LYS A 99 -16.11 2.61 10.44
N LEU A 100 -15.20 2.86 9.51
CA LEU A 100 -14.55 4.16 9.36
C LEU A 100 -15.30 5.09 8.40
N GLY A 101 -16.20 4.52 7.58
CA GLY A 101 -16.80 5.24 6.47
C GLY A 101 -15.83 5.38 5.31
N VAL A 102 -16.34 5.71 4.12
CA VAL A 102 -15.53 5.80 2.90
C VAL A 102 -14.38 6.82 3.05
N GLY A 103 -14.70 8.02 3.54
CA GLY A 103 -13.69 9.06 3.76
C GLY A 103 -12.68 8.69 4.82
N GLY A 104 -13.12 8.03 5.89
CA GLY A 104 -12.24 7.56 6.96
C GLY A 104 -11.29 6.46 6.49
N VAL A 105 -11.78 5.54 5.65
CA VAL A 105 -10.94 4.49 5.07
C VAL A 105 -9.85 5.11 4.18
N SER A 106 -10.26 6.00 3.26
CA SER A 106 -9.31 6.68 2.38
C SER A 106 -8.23 7.42 3.17
N ARG A 107 -8.63 8.13 4.23
CA ARG A 107 -7.71 8.88 5.10
C ARG A 107 -6.75 7.95 5.83
N ALA A 108 -7.24 6.83 6.35
CA ALA A 108 -6.40 5.86 7.07
C ALA A 108 -5.34 5.23 6.15
N PHE A 109 -5.71 4.89 4.91
CA PHE A 109 -4.74 4.40 3.94
C PHE A 109 -3.68 5.46 3.62
N ARG A 110 -4.09 6.72 3.48
CA ARG A 110 -3.16 7.82 3.24
C ARG A 110 -2.19 7.99 4.41
N GLU A 111 -2.71 7.96 5.63
CA GLU A 111 -1.87 8.08 6.83
C GLU A 111 -0.88 6.92 6.95
N ALA A 112 -1.33 5.70 6.68
CA ALA A 112 -0.47 4.51 6.71
C ALA A 112 0.62 4.59 5.64
N GLY A 113 0.27 5.03 4.45
CA GLY A 113 1.23 5.22 3.36
C GLY A 113 2.25 6.31 3.66
N GLU A 114 1.80 7.47 4.14
CA GLU A 114 2.71 8.55 4.53
C GLU A 114 3.63 8.13 5.67
N ALA A 115 3.09 7.42 6.65
CA ALA A 115 3.88 6.98 7.82
C ALA A 115 5.02 6.05 7.41
N VAL A 116 4.76 5.07 6.53
CA VAL A 116 5.79 4.14 6.10
C VAL A 116 6.85 4.83 5.24
N ILE A 117 6.46 5.82 4.44
CA ILE A 117 7.40 6.62 3.66
C ILE A 117 8.28 7.46 4.59
N LYS A 118 7.67 8.13 5.56
CA LYS A 118 8.42 8.94 6.54
C LYS A 118 9.35 8.10 7.42
N ASN A 119 9.06 6.84 7.59
CA ASN A 119 9.90 5.92 8.36
C ASN A 119 11.22 5.59 7.62
N LEU A 120 11.34 5.95 6.35
CA LEU A 120 12.61 5.94 5.65
C LEU A 120 13.50 7.08 6.16
N LYS A 121 14.74 6.79 6.36
CA LYS A 121 15.69 7.82 6.79
C LYS A 121 17.00 7.69 6.09
#